data_bca086994f2e3611cf8d27fd0d568fca
#
_entry.id   bca086994f2e3611cf8d27fd0d568fca
#
_cell.length_a   1.000
_cell.length_b   1.000
_cell.length_c   1.000
_cell.angle_alpha   90.00
_cell.angle_beta   90.00
_cell.angle_gamma   90.00
#
_symmetry.space_group_name_H-M   'P 1'
#
loop_
_entity.id
_entity.type
_entity.pdbx_description
1 polymer ?
#
loop_
_entity_poly.entity_id
_entity_poly.type
_entity_poly.pdbx_seq_one_letter_code
_entity_poly.pdbx_strand_id
1 'polypeptide(L)' 'MVISYKKLWKLLIDRNMKKKDLIEMTGISPSTITRLGHDDSINTDVIVKICKGLNCDIGDIMELVPK' A
#
# COMPACT_ATOMS: atom_id res chain seq x y z
N MET A 1 3.12 10.55 16.10
CA MET A 1 2.29 10.05 14.97
C MET A 1 2.99 8.87 14.29
N VAL A 2 2.22 7.98 13.76
CA VAL A 2 2.75 6.80 13.04
C VAL A 2 2.09 6.69 11.67
N ILE A 3 2.76 5.97 10.75
CA ILE A 3 2.25 5.72 9.41
C ILE A 3 1.19 4.63 9.48
N SER A 4 0.10 4.78 8.73
CA SER A 4 -0.93 3.76 8.56
C SER A 4 -1.21 3.55 7.08
N TYR A 5 -1.33 2.28 6.67
CA TYR A 5 -1.69 1.89 5.29
C TYR A 5 -3.11 1.33 5.21
N LYS A 6 -3.95 1.63 6.19
CA LYS A 6 -5.35 1.17 6.17
C LYS A 6 -6.09 1.60 4.91
N LYS A 7 -5.79 2.80 4.42
CA LYS A 7 -6.41 3.31 3.19
C LYS A 7 -6.09 2.41 1.99
N LEU A 8 -4.86 1.88 1.92
CA LEU A 8 -4.47 0.96 0.86
C LEU A 8 -5.35 -0.29 0.88
N TRP A 9 -5.55 -0.89 2.05
CA TRP A 9 -6.36 -2.11 2.18
C TRP A 9 -7.81 -1.85 1.82
N LYS A 10 -8.37 -0.71 2.23
CA LYS A 10 -9.73 -0.30 1.86
C LYS A 10 -9.87 -0.09 0.37
N LEU A 11 -8.87 0.53 -0.26
CA LEU A 11 -8.86 0.76 -1.69
C LEU A 11 -8.85 -0.56 -2.47
N LEU A 12 -8.07 -1.55 -2.02
CA LEU A 12 -8.06 -2.87 -2.63
C LEU A 12 -9.43 -3.54 -2.54
N ILE A 13 -10.07 -3.46 -1.36
CA ILE A 13 -11.40 -4.03 -1.16
C ILE A 13 -12.40 -3.37 -2.11
N ASP A 14 -12.36 -2.04 -2.21
CA ASP A 14 -13.27 -1.28 -3.08
C ASP A 14 -13.10 -1.66 -4.56
N ARG A 15 -11.91 -2.10 -4.95
CA ARG A 15 -11.61 -2.51 -6.32
C ARG A 15 -11.70 -4.02 -6.53
N ASN A 16 -12.17 -4.76 -5.54
CA ASN A 16 -12.25 -6.23 -5.58
C ASN A 16 -10.90 -6.87 -5.85
N MET A 17 -9.83 -6.29 -5.27
CA MET A 17 -8.47 -6.78 -5.43
C MET A 17 -7.97 -7.44 -4.15
N LYS A 18 -7.12 -8.44 -4.31
CA LYS A 18 -6.42 -9.09 -3.21
C LYS A 18 -4.98 -8.62 -3.17
N LYS A 19 -4.28 -8.89 -2.06
CA LYS A 19 -2.85 -8.58 -1.94
C LYS A 19 -2.03 -9.24 -3.05
N LYS A 20 -2.42 -10.45 -3.46
CA LYS A 20 -1.81 -11.16 -4.58
C LYS A 20 -1.89 -10.35 -5.88
N ASP A 21 -3.05 -9.76 -6.13
CA ASP A 21 -3.25 -8.94 -7.33
C ASP A 21 -2.34 -7.71 -7.31
N LEU A 22 -2.16 -7.12 -6.14
CA LEU A 22 -1.27 -5.98 -5.97
C LEU A 22 0.19 -6.36 -6.27
N ILE A 23 0.62 -7.53 -5.80
CA ILE A 23 1.97 -8.05 -6.07
C ILE A 23 2.17 -8.21 -7.58
N GLU A 24 1.23 -8.85 -8.26
CA GLU A 24 1.31 -9.09 -9.70
C GLU A 24 1.33 -7.80 -10.50
N MET A 25 0.51 -6.83 -10.10
CA MET A 25 0.37 -5.56 -10.81
C MET A 25 1.59 -4.66 -10.66
N THR A 26 2.20 -4.64 -9.46
CA THR A 26 3.26 -3.70 -9.14
C THR A 26 4.65 -4.30 -9.17
N GLY A 27 4.75 -5.62 -9.09
CA GLY A 27 6.03 -6.31 -9.02
C GLY A 27 6.73 -6.23 -7.66
N ILE A 28 6.04 -5.74 -6.62
CA ILE A 28 6.61 -5.68 -5.28
C ILE A 28 6.66 -7.09 -4.68
N SER A 29 7.58 -7.31 -3.73
CA SER A 29 7.77 -8.63 -3.15
C SER A 29 6.71 -8.94 -2.09
N PRO A 30 6.42 -10.24 -1.83
CA PRO A 30 5.55 -10.63 -0.73
C PRO A 30 6.00 -10.11 0.63
N SER A 31 7.32 -10.02 0.87
CA SER A 31 7.85 -9.48 2.12
C SER A 31 7.49 -8.00 2.29
N THR A 32 7.44 -7.24 1.19
CA THR A 32 7.02 -5.85 1.21
C THR A 32 5.54 -5.75 1.63
N ILE A 33 4.70 -6.64 1.13
CA ILE A 33 3.27 -6.70 1.52
C ILE A 33 3.15 -6.96 3.03
N THR A 34 3.96 -7.88 3.56
CA THR A 34 3.98 -8.17 4.99
C THR A 34 4.35 -6.94 5.81
N ARG A 35 5.37 -6.20 5.36
CA ARG A 35 5.78 -4.96 6.04
C ARG A 35 4.69 -3.89 5.98
N LEU A 36 4.00 -3.77 4.86
CA LEU A 36 2.85 -2.85 4.74
C LEU A 36 1.75 -3.23 5.74
N GLY A 37 1.53 -4.53 5.95
CA GLY A 37 0.56 -5.03 6.92
C GLY A 37 0.91 -4.70 8.36
N HIS A 38 2.20 -4.44 8.66
CA HIS A 38 2.68 -4.05 9.97
C HIS A 38 2.86 -2.53 10.11
N ASP A 39 2.44 -1.76 9.11
CA ASP A 39 2.61 -0.30 9.07
C ASP A 39 4.07 0.13 9.23
N ASP A 40 5.00 -0.68 8.71
CA ASP A 40 6.43 -0.38 8.72
C ASP A 40 6.76 0.73 7.73
N SER A 41 7.92 1.37 7.92
CA SER A 41 8.46 2.31 6.96
C SER A 41 8.80 1.58 5.65
N ILE A 42 8.30 2.09 4.53
CA ILE A 42 8.50 1.51 3.22
C ILE A 42 9.22 2.52 2.33
N ASN A 43 10.10 2.03 1.49
CA ASN A 43 10.83 2.83 0.52
C ASN A 43 9.84 3.58 -0.39
N THR A 44 10.10 4.87 -0.64
CA THR A 44 9.23 5.68 -1.48
C THR A 44 9.12 5.17 -2.92
N ASP A 45 10.15 4.47 -3.43
CA ASP A 45 10.07 3.85 -4.75
C ASP A 45 8.95 2.80 -4.82
N VAL A 46 8.75 2.06 -3.74
CA VAL A 46 7.66 1.09 -3.64
C VAL A 46 6.31 1.81 -3.61
N ILE A 47 6.22 2.91 -2.86
CA ILE A 47 5.01 3.72 -2.81
C ILE A 47 4.64 4.23 -4.20
N VAL A 48 5.62 4.70 -4.97
CA VAL A 48 5.40 5.14 -6.35
C VAL A 48 4.87 4.00 -7.22
N LYS A 49 5.44 2.80 -7.10
CA LYS A 49 4.97 1.63 -7.86
C LYS A 49 3.51 1.30 -7.54
N ILE A 50 3.14 1.34 -6.27
CA ILE A 50 1.76 1.08 -5.85
C ILE A 50 0.82 2.13 -6.42
N CYS A 51 1.16 3.40 -6.30
CA CYS A 51 0.33 4.49 -6.81
C CYS A 51 0.18 4.42 -8.32
N LYS A 52 1.24 4.10 -9.05
CA LYS A 52 1.18 3.93 -10.51
C LYS A 52 0.28 2.75 -10.88
N GLY A 53 0.44 1.61 -10.20
CA GLY A 53 -0.36 0.42 -10.47
C GLY A 53 -1.83 0.62 -10.20
N LEU A 54 -2.17 1.33 -9.13
CA LEU A 54 -3.55 1.59 -8.74
C LEU A 54 -4.11 2.90 -9.33
N ASN A 55 -3.28 3.65 -10.03
CA ASN A 55 -3.66 4.94 -10.61
C ASN A 55 -4.25 5.88 -9.54
N CYS A 56 -3.51 6.06 -8.45
CA CYS A 56 -3.94 6.88 -7.32
C CYS A 56 -2.78 7.70 -6.78
N ASP A 57 -3.06 8.56 -5.80
CA ASP A 57 -2.04 9.38 -5.17
C ASP A 57 -1.63 8.78 -3.82
N ILE A 58 -0.53 9.28 -3.27
CA ILE A 58 0.02 8.79 -2.00
C ILE A 58 -0.99 8.91 -0.85
N GLY A 59 -1.75 10.00 -0.80
CA GLY A 59 -2.78 10.21 0.22
C GLY A 59 -3.94 9.23 0.15
N ASP A 60 -4.08 8.50 -0.96
CA ASP A 60 -5.12 7.49 -1.13
C ASP A 60 -4.75 6.14 -0.50
N ILE A 61 -3.47 5.93 -0.20
CA ILE A 61 -2.97 4.64 0.31
C ILE A 61 -2.34 4.72 1.69
N MET A 62 -1.95 5.90 2.14
CA MET A 62 -1.29 6.03 3.45
C MET A 62 -1.63 7.36 4.10
N GLU A 63 -1.46 7.40 5.44
CA GLU A 63 -1.70 8.59 6.22
C GLU A 63 -0.91 8.52 7.53
N LEU A 64 -0.79 9.67 8.20
CA LEU A 64 -0.25 9.72 9.55
C LEU A 64 -1.41 9.68 10.52
N VAL A 65 -1.31 8.83 11.52
CA VAL A 65 -2.35 8.69 12.55
C VAL A 65 -1.72 8.88 13.93
N PRO A 66 -2.49 9.37 14.93
CA PRO A 66 -1.99 9.45 16.31
C PRO A 66 -1.66 8.06 16.82
N LYS A 67 -0.57 8.00 17.57
CA LYS A 67 -0.17 6.75 18.18
C LYS A 67 -1.03 6.44 19.40
#